data_8c042f3bf4ff665172068c46380b2277
#
_entry.id   8c042f3bf4ff665172068c46380b2277
#
_cell.length_a   1.000
_cell.length_b   1.000
_cell.length_c   1.000
_cell.angle_alpha   90.00
_cell.angle_beta   90.00
_cell.angle_gamma   90.00
#
_symmetry.space_group_name_H-M   'P 1'
#
loop_
_entity.id
_entity.type
_entity.pdbx_description
1 polymer ?
#
loop_
_entity_poly.entity_id
_entity_poly.type
_entity_poly.pdbx_seq_one_letter_code
_entity_poly.pdbx_strand_id
1 'polypeptide(L)'
;GRLTAAAAAKYGLKCIIVTVDDYDGELSGNLLLDGLFGARVIVKKNDGRDKDTQLTETVKRVMEQELQKGERIYFIPMGGSDVTGMLGYYDCAKELDAQAQEHQINGATVYTAVGSMGTYLGLYCGLKAIHSSLKLTGIAIMPLDKDKLHHYFLQAKEAYGFTFDDSDMHIETGYIRKGYNEPDKQVRHAICMMARHEGLLLDPCYTGKMFAGVLDMIKEKKIKLGSQLILLHTGGMPGLYTPAHRVKFEKELADTVTVIE
;
A
#
# COMPACT_ATOMS: atom_id res chain seq x y z
N GLY A 1 6.55 0.68 7.40
CA GLY A 1 7.70 1.14 8.25
C GLY A 1 7.69 2.65 8.41
N ARG A 2 7.99 3.39 7.36
CA ARG A 2 8.22 4.84 7.41
C ARG A 2 7.17 5.67 8.19
N LEU A 3 5.88 5.46 7.94
CA LEU A 3 4.83 6.21 8.66
C LEU A 3 4.74 5.79 10.14
N THR A 4 5.01 4.53 10.44
CA THR A 4 5.12 4.02 11.81
C THR A 4 6.30 4.69 12.52
N ALA A 5 7.45 4.76 11.88
CA ALA A 5 8.64 5.45 12.42
C ALA A 5 8.36 6.94 12.66
N ALA A 6 7.73 7.62 11.69
CA ALA A 6 7.37 9.03 11.83
C ALA A 6 6.38 9.27 12.99
N ALA A 7 5.37 8.43 13.14
CA ALA A 7 4.41 8.52 14.23
C ALA A 7 5.09 8.26 15.58
N ALA A 8 5.93 7.22 15.67
CA ALA A 8 6.68 6.93 16.88
C ALA A 8 7.57 8.11 17.30
N ALA A 9 8.31 8.69 16.35
CA ALA A 9 9.12 9.88 16.61
C ALA A 9 8.29 11.06 17.14
N LYS A 10 7.14 11.33 16.49
CA LYS A 10 6.23 12.41 16.90
C LYS A 10 5.71 12.24 18.34
N TYR A 11 5.45 11.02 18.76
CA TYR A 11 4.89 10.71 20.08
C TYR A 11 5.94 10.28 21.11
N GLY A 12 7.24 10.39 20.81
CA GLY A 12 8.32 10.03 21.72
C GLY A 12 8.41 8.53 22.04
N LEU A 13 7.95 7.69 21.10
CA LEU A 13 7.99 6.24 21.24
C LEU A 13 9.23 5.65 20.55
N LYS A 14 9.79 4.60 21.12
CA LYS A 14 10.81 3.79 20.45
C LYS A 14 10.16 3.02 19.29
N CYS A 15 10.84 2.98 18.15
CA CYS A 15 10.38 2.23 16.98
C CYS A 15 11.44 1.22 16.54
N ILE A 16 11.03 -0.03 16.37
CA ILE A 16 11.86 -1.08 15.78
C ILE A 16 11.13 -1.62 14.55
N ILE A 17 11.80 -1.56 13.41
CA ILE A 17 11.29 -2.11 12.14
C ILE A 17 12.08 -3.38 11.83
N VAL A 18 11.38 -4.48 11.59
CA VAL A 18 11.97 -5.77 11.22
C VAL A 18 11.61 -6.07 9.76
N THR A 19 12.60 -6.43 8.96
CA THR A 19 12.42 -6.85 7.56
C THR A 19 13.32 -8.03 7.22
N VAL A 20 12.93 -8.76 6.15
CA VAL A 20 13.78 -9.80 5.53
C VAL A 20 14.15 -9.32 4.15
N ASP A 21 15.44 -9.12 3.90
CA ASP A 21 15.94 -8.60 2.63
C ASP A 21 17.38 -9.09 2.36
N ASP A 22 17.79 -8.95 1.11
CA ASP A 22 19.18 -9.14 0.64
C ASP A 22 19.93 -7.79 0.70
N TYR A 23 19.94 -7.17 1.90
CA TYR A 23 20.51 -5.87 2.14
C TYR A 23 22.03 -5.85 1.83
N ASP A 24 22.43 -4.93 0.98
CA ASP A 24 23.81 -4.75 0.48
C ASP A 24 24.61 -3.65 1.18
N GLY A 25 24.01 -3.01 2.19
CA GLY A 25 24.62 -1.90 2.95
C GLY A 25 24.18 -0.52 2.50
N GLU A 26 23.42 -0.38 1.41
CA GLU A 26 22.92 0.91 0.94
C GLU A 26 21.63 1.30 1.64
N LEU A 27 21.61 2.46 2.30
CA LEU A 27 20.42 3.07 2.84
C LEU A 27 19.73 3.89 1.75
N SER A 28 18.57 3.43 1.31
CA SER A 28 17.80 4.12 0.28
C SER A 28 16.29 4.04 0.52
N GLY A 29 15.54 4.93 -0.12
CA GLY A 29 14.07 4.90 -0.06
C GLY A 29 13.54 4.91 1.38
N ASN A 30 12.71 3.92 1.72
CA ASN A 30 12.09 3.86 3.04
C ASN A 30 13.09 3.56 4.17
N LEU A 31 14.15 2.77 3.93
CA LEU A 31 15.14 2.47 4.98
C LEU A 31 15.88 3.73 5.45
N LEU A 32 16.22 4.62 4.51
CA LEU A 32 16.81 5.91 4.84
C LEU A 32 15.86 6.74 5.70
N LEU A 33 14.59 6.82 5.33
CA LEU A 33 13.59 7.59 6.06
C LEU A 33 13.29 6.98 7.43
N ASP A 34 13.27 5.68 7.56
CA ASP A 34 13.11 4.99 8.85
C ASP A 34 14.24 5.39 9.81
N GLY A 35 15.49 5.41 9.31
CA GLY A 35 16.66 5.86 10.08
C GLY A 35 16.60 7.34 10.46
N LEU A 36 16.18 8.23 9.53
CA LEU A 36 16.01 9.66 9.79
C LEU A 36 14.98 9.94 10.89
N PHE A 37 13.91 9.13 10.98
CA PHE A 37 12.93 9.21 12.07
C PHE A 37 13.40 8.55 13.37
N GLY A 38 14.64 8.05 13.44
CA GLY A 38 15.21 7.43 14.62
C GLY A 38 14.74 5.99 14.88
N ALA A 39 14.13 5.33 13.92
CA ALA A 39 13.78 3.93 14.06
C ALA A 39 15.03 3.04 13.99
N ARG A 40 15.07 2.03 14.84
CA ARG A 40 16.05 0.94 14.73
C ARG A 40 15.56 -0.05 13.69
N VAL A 41 16.27 -0.19 12.59
CA VAL A 41 15.93 -1.16 11.55
C VAL A 41 16.74 -2.43 11.73
N ILE A 42 16.07 -3.57 11.77
CA ILE A 42 16.66 -4.91 11.86
C ILE A 42 16.38 -5.62 10.54
N VAL A 43 17.43 -5.85 9.78
CA VAL A 43 17.35 -6.60 8.52
C VAL A 43 17.83 -8.03 8.79
N LYS A 44 16.94 -9.00 8.66
CA LYS A 44 17.30 -10.42 8.58
C LYS A 44 17.73 -10.70 7.14
N LYS A 45 18.99 -11.10 6.95
CA LYS A 45 19.44 -11.54 5.63
C LYS A 45 18.62 -12.75 5.19
N ASN A 46 18.10 -12.69 3.98
CA ASN A 46 17.30 -13.77 3.39
C ASN A 46 18.14 -15.05 3.30
N ASP A 47 17.63 -16.15 3.85
CA ASP A 47 18.31 -17.46 3.87
C ASP A 47 17.72 -18.46 2.87
N GLY A 48 16.82 -17.97 1.97
CA GLY A 48 16.19 -18.76 0.92
C GLY A 48 14.93 -19.51 1.35
N ARG A 49 14.61 -19.52 2.66
CA ARG A 49 13.32 -20.06 3.14
C ARG A 49 12.17 -19.08 2.84
N ASP A 50 10.96 -19.49 3.12
CA ASP A 50 9.80 -18.62 3.06
C ASP A 50 10.02 -17.33 3.88
N LYS A 51 9.79 -16.17 3.25
CA LYS A 51 10.07 -14.85 3.87
C LYS A 51 9.17 -14.55 5.06
N ASP A 52 7.91 -14.98 5.03
CA ASP A 52 6.96 -14.74 6.14
C ASP A 52 7.38 -15.54 7.38
N THR A 53 7.86 -16.77 7.19
CA THR A 53 8.42 -17.60 8.26
C THR A 53 9.66 -16.94 8.87
N GLN A 54 10.63 -16.51 8.04
CA GLN A 54 11.83 -15.81 8.50
C GLN A 54 11.51 -14.53 9.27
N LEU A 55 10.53 -13.75 8.77
CA LEU A 55 10.08 -12.52 9.42
C LEU A 55 9.47 -12.80 10.79
N THR A 56 8.57 -13.79 10.87
CA THR A 56 7.87 -14.18 12.10
C THR A 56 8.87 -14.63 13.19
N GLU A 57 9.81 -15.50 12.82
CA GLU A 57 10.86 -15.96 13.75
C GLU A 57 11.75 -14.80 14.25
N THR A 58 12.09 -13.88 13.33
CA THR A 58 12.94 -12.74 13.69
C THR A 58 12.21 -11.76 14.60
N VAL A 59 10.95 -11.45 14.29
CA VAL A 59 10.08 -10.59 15.12
C VAL A 59 9.95 -11.17 16.53
N LYS A 60 9.63 -12.47 16.64
CA LYS A 60 9.50 -13.14 17.95
C LYS A 60 10.77 -12.98 18.79
N ARG A 61 11.94 -13.26 18.20
CA ARG A 61 13.24 -13.10 18.88
C ARG A 61 13.50 -11.66 19.32
N VAL A 62 13.19 -10.67 18.47
CA VAL A 62 13.35 -9.25 18.79
C VAL A 62 12.43 -8.86 19.95
N MET A 63 11.16 -9.27 19.92
CA MET A 63 10.22 -9.02 21.00
C MET A 63 10.68 -9.63 22.32
N GLU A 64 11.15 -10.88 22.33
CA GLU A 64 11.69 -11.53 23.52
C GLU A 64 12.87 -10.73 24.10
N GLN A 65 13.80 -10.26 23.26
CA GLN A 65 14.93 -9.45 23.69
C GLN A 65 14.52 -8.10 24.29
N GLU A 66 13.54 -7.42 23.73
CA GLU A 66 13.07 -6.14 24.25
C GLU A 66 12.26 -6.32 25.56
N LEU A 67 11.46 -7.39 25.67
CA LEU A 67 10.77 -7.74 26.91
C LEU A 67 11.74 -8.03 28.05
N GLN A 68 12.87 -8.74 27.79
CA GLN A 68 13.93 -9.00 28.80
C GLN A 68 14.59 -7.71 29.31
N LYS A 69 14.56 -6.62 28.52
CA LYS A 69 15.03 -5.28 28.92
C LYS A 69 13.98 -4.50 29.73
N GLY A 70 12.80 -5.07 29.97
CA GLY A 70 11.70 -4.41 30.66
C GLY A 70 10.87 -3.46 29.80
N GLU A 71 11.01 -3.51 28.48
CA GLU A 71 10.24 -2.66 27.55
C GLU A 71 8.81 -3.18 27.41
N ARG A 72 7.85 -2.26 27.26
CA ARG A 72 6.47 -2.58 26.87
C ARG A 72 6.37 -2.53 25.36
N ILE A 73 5.87 -3.60 24.73
CA ILE A 73 5.85 -3.74 23.30
C ILE A 73 4.41 -3.65 22.79
N TYR A 74 4.22 -2.87 21.74
CA TYR A 74 3.05 -2.94 20.86
C TYR A 74 3.50 -3.45 19.48
N PHE A 75 3.00 -4.61 19.09
CA PHE A 75 3.32 -5.23 17.81
C PHE A 75 2.37 -4.75 16.74
N ILE A 76 2.93 -4.20 15.65
CA ILE A 76 2.18 -3.83 14.43
C ILE A 76 2.52 -4.87 13.37
N PRO A 77 1.54 -5.65 12.87
CA PRO A 77 1.78 -6.66 11.86
C PRO A 77 2.18 -6.04 10.51
N MET A 78 2.70 -6.88 9.61
CA MET A 78 3.09 -6.47 8.26
C MET A 78 1.94 -5.73 7.55
N GLY A 79 2.25 -4.55 7.02
CA GLY A 79 1.28 -3.67 6.37
C GLY A 79 0.36 -2.91 7.34
N GLY A 80 0.48 -3.10 8.67
CA GLY A 80 -0.48 -2.57 9.63
C GLY A 80 -1.89 -3.17 9.41
N SER A 81 -1.94 -4.39 8.88
CA SER A 81 -3.18 -5.02 8.44
C SER A 81 -3.78 -5.87 9.55
N ASP A 82 -4.41 -5.19 10.49
CA ASP A 82 -5.24 -5.75 11.56
C ASP A 82 -6.48 -4.89 11.77
N VAL A 83 -7.35 -5.29 12.67
CA VAL A 83 -8.63 -4.60 12.94
C VAL A 83 -8.44 -3.17 13.43
N THR A 84 -7.31 -2.86 14.08
CA THR A 84 -6.97 -1.50 14.49
C THR A 84 -6.45 -0.68 13.30
N GLY A 85 -5.53 -1.25 12.53
CA GLY A 85 -4.89 -0.56 11.40
C GLY A 85 -5.86 -0.20 10.27
N MET A 86 -6.91 -0.99 10.05
CA MET A 86 -7.92 -0.69 9.05
C MET A 86 -8.74 0.58 9.36
N LEU A 87 -8.83 1.00 10.63
CA LEU A 87 -9.64 2.15 11.03
C LEU A 87 -9.22 3.45 10.35
N GLY A 88 -7.93 3.62 10.05
CA GLY A 88 -7.45 4.77 9.29
C GLY A 88 -8.12 4.89 7.90
N TYR A 89 -8.34 3.76 7.23
CA TYR A 89 -9.04 3.75 5.93
C TYR A 89 -10.56 3.67 6.07
N TYR A 90 -11.07 3.19 7.20
CA TYR A 90 -12.47 3.33 7.54
C TYR A 90 -12.87 4.81 7.66
N ASP A 91 -12.05 5.62 8.33
CA ASP A 91 -12.27 7.07 8.42
C ASP A 91 -11.99 7.79 7.09
N CYS A 92 -10.99 7.34 6.32
CA CYS A 92 -10.74 7.81 4.96
C CYS A 92 -11.97 7.62 4.06
N ALA A 93 -12.72 6.53 4.21
CA ALA A 93 -13.94 6.31 3.44
C ALA A 93 -15.03 7.35 3.74
N LYS A 94 -15.16 7.77 5.01
CA LYS A 94 -16.10 8.84 5.40
C LYS A 94 -15.69 10.20 4.82
N GLU A 95 -14.38 10.51 4.90
CA GLU A 95 -13.84 11.73 4.34
C GLU A 95 -14.05 11.77 2.82
N LEU A 96 -13.76 10.66 2.14
CA LEU A 96 -13.93 10.53 0.69
C LEU A 96 -15.39 10.69 0.26
N ASP A 97 -16.32 10.08 0.99
CA ASP A 97 -17.77 10.21 0.72
C ASP A 97 -18.24 11.66 0.91
N ALA A 98 -17.80 12.33 1.97
CA ALA A 98 -18.13 13.73 2.21
C ALA A 98 -17.58 14.64 1.08
N GLN A 99 -16.34 14.45 0.66
CA GLN A 99 -15.73 15.18 -0.46
C GLN A 99 -16.46 14.88 -1.79
N ALA A 100 -16.83 13.62 -2.03
CA ALA A 100 -17.59 13.25 -3.23
C ALA A 100 -18.97 13.96 -3.28
N GLN A 101 -19.64 14.05 -2.15
CA GLN A 101 -20.92 14.78 -2.04
C GLN A 101 -20.71 16.29 -2.29
N GLU A 102 -19.69 16.92 -1.69
CA GLU A 102 -19.37 18.33 -1.90
C GLU A 102 -19.11 18.63 -3.38
N HIS A 103 -18.41 17.74 -4.07
CA HIS A 103 -18.11 17.86 -5.50
C HIS A 103 -19.21 17.30 -6.41
N GLN A 104 -20.37 16.90 -5.89
CA GLN A 104 -21.50 16.33 -6.64
C GLN A 104 -21.12 15.08 -7.45
N ILE A 105 -20.18 14.29 -6.94
CA ILE A 105 -19.75 13.01 -7.53
C ILE A 105 -20.61 11.90 -6.93
N ASN A 106 -21.49 11.30 -7.74
CA ASN A 106 -22.40 10.26 -7.29
C ASN A 106 -22.15 8.95 -8.01
N GLY A 107 -22.05 7.85 -7.26
CA GLY A 107 -21.90 6.51 -7.83
C GLY A 107 -20.57 6.24 -8.53
N ALA A 108 -19.56 7.08 -8.29
CA ALA A 108 -18.20 6.86 -8.79
C ALA A 108 -17.60 5.55 -8.27
N THR A 109 -16.68 4.97 -9.02
CA THR A 109 -15.91 3.82 -8.55
C THR A 109 -14.56 4.28 -8.03
N VAL A 110 -14.29 3.96 -6.76
CA VAL A 110 -13.00 4.16 -6.09
C VAL A 110 -12.10 2.98 -6.43
N TYR A 111 -10.91 3.26 -6.96
CA TYR A 111 -9.88 2.27 -7.22
C TYR A 111 -8.75 2.41 -6.22
N THR A 112 -8.33 1.29 -5.61
CA THR A 112 -7.20 1.25 -4.69
C THR A 112 -6.31 0.04 -4.94
N ALA A 113 -5.02 0.14 -4.64
CA ALA A 113 -4.11 -0.99 -4.68
C ALA A 113 -4.37 -1.95 -3.50
N VAL A 114 -4.33 -3.25 -3.77
CA VAL A 114 -4.52 -4.29 -2.76
C VAL A 114 -3.25 -5.14 -2.62
N GLY A 115 -2.56 -4.98 -1.50
CA GLY A 115 -1.43 -5.81 -1.09
C GLY A 115 -1.77 -6.57 0.19
N SER A 116 -1.50 -6.00 1.36
CA SER A 116 -1.80 -6.59 2.68
C SER A 116 -3.27 -6.49 3.10
N MET A 117 -4.15 -6.00 2.23
CA MET A 117 -5.61 -5.91 2.35
C MET A 117 -6.17 -4.85 3.31
N GLY A 118 -5.39 -4.31 4.25
CA GLY A 118 -5.88 -3.37 5.28
C GLY A 118 -6.53 -2.11 4.71
N THR A 119 -5.93 -1.50 3.68
CA THR A 119 -6.50 -0.34 2.98
C THR A 119 -7.86 -0.65 2.36
N TYR A 120 -7.93 -1.74 1.60
CA TYR A 120 -9.16 -2.16 0.94
C TYR A 120 -10.27 -2.47 1.93
N LEU A 121 -9.95 -3.24 2.99
CA LEU A 121 -10.92 -3.64 4.00
C LEU A 121 -11.46 -2.43 4.78
N GLY A 122 -10.58 -1.50 5.17
CA GLY A 122 -11.01 -0.27 5.84
C GLY A 122 -11.96 0.57 4.99
N LEU A 123 -11.61 0.79 3.71
CA LEU A 123 -12.47 1.48 2.76
C LEU A 123 -13.81 0.75 2.56
N TYR A 124 -13.77 -0.57 2.37
CA TYR A 124 -14.98 -1.37 2.21
C TYR A 124 -15.93 -1.23 3.40
N CYS A 125 -15.41 -1.47 4.60
CA CYS A 125 -16.21 -1.36 5.82
C CYS A 125 -16.72 0.07 6.06
N GLY A 126 -15.89 1.07 5.79
CA GLY A 126 -16.29 2.48 5.94
C GLY A 126 -17.41 2.88 4.98
N LEU A 127 -17.27 2.60 3.68
CA LEU A 127 -18.29 2.91 2.68
C LEU A 127 -19.62 2.16 2.95
N LYS A 128 -19.54 0.88 3.36
CA LYS A 128 -20.73 0.10 3.72
C LYS A 128 -21.43 0.64 4.96
N ALA A 129 -20.68 0.98 6.01
CA ALA A 129 -21.24 1.45 7.28
C ALA A 129 -21.99 2.78 7.15
N ILE A 130 -21.56 3.65 6.23
CA ILE A 130 -22.22 4.94 5.97
C ILE A 130 -23.23 4.89 4.82
N HIS A 131 -23.48 3.71 4.22
CA HIS A 131 -24.34 3.53 3.06
C HIS A 131 -23.96 4.45 1.88
N SER A 132 -22.66 4.61 1.63
CA SER A 132 -22.15 5.46 0.54
C SER A 132 -22.65 4.99 -0.83
N SER A 133 -22.88 5.94 -1.74
CA SER A 133 -23.16 5.67 -3.15
C SER A 133 -21.88 5.26 -3.94
N LEU A 134 -20.70 5.49 -3.39
CA LEU A 134 -19.42 5.14 -4.00
C LEU A 134 -19.24 3.62 -4.05
N LYS A 135 -18.71 3.13 -5.16
CA LYS A 135 -18.34 1.73 -5.35
C LYS A 135 -16.85 1.57 -5.08
N LEU A 136 -16.41 0.39 -4.67
CA LEU A 136 -15.01 0.11 -4.42
C LEU A 136 -14.53 -1.04 -5.30
N THR A 137 -13.41 -0.84 -5.99
CA THR A 137 -12.69 -1.87 -6.73
C THR A 137 -11.23 -1.88 -6.29
N GLY A 138 -10.77 -3.03 -5.81
CA GLY A 138 -9.36 -3.28 -5.52
C GLY A 138 -8.62 -3.74 -6.77
N ILE A 139 -7.38 -3.28 -6.96
CA ILE A 139 -6.46 -3.85 -7.94
C ILE A 139 -5.35 -4.58 -7.19
N ALA A 140 -5.34 -5.91 -7.28
CA ALA A 140 -4.33 -6.73 -6.62
C ALA A 140 -2.94 -6.47 -7.23
N ILE A 141 -1.95 -6.21 -6.37
CA ILE A 141 -0.55 -6.00 -6.77
C ILE A 141 0.33 -7.22 -6.52
N MET A 142 -0.24 -8.24 -5.89
CA MET A 142 0.33 -9.55 -5.58
C MET A 142 -0.79 -10.59 -5.52
N PRO A 143 -0.50 -11.90 -5.50
CA PRO A 143 -1.53 -12.92 -5.34
C PRO A 143 -2.42 -12.64 -4.12
N LEU A 144 -3.73 -12.72 -4.33
CA LEU A 144 -4.73 -12.47 -3.30
C LEU A 144 -5.10 -13.77 -2.59
N ASP A 145 -4.90 -13.81 -1.28
CA ASP A 145 -5.43 -14.85 -0.40
C ASP A 145 -6.85 -14.46 0.04
N LYS A 146 -7.86 -15.06 -0.61
CA LYS A 146 -9.27 -14.76 -0.34
C LYS A 146 -9.72 -15.24 1.04
N ASP A 147 -9.19 -16.36 1.51
CA ASP A 147 -9.57 -16.93 2.81
C ASP A 147 -9.02 -16.03 3.93
N LYS A 148 -7.80 -15.52 3.77
CA LYS A 148 -7.22 -14.54 4.68
C LYS A 148 -8.00 -13.22 4.68
N LEU A 149 -8.45 -12.75 3.52
CA LEU A 149 -9.28 -11.54 3.43
C LEU A 149 -10.61 -11.73 4.14
N HIS A 150 -11.28 -12.84 3.90
CA HIS A 150 -12.54 -13.21 4.57
C HIS A 150 -12.37 -13.31 6.08
N HIS A 151 -11.33 -14.01 6.55
CA HIS A 151 -11.04 -14.12 7.97
C HIS A 151 -10.78 -12.74 8.62
N TYR A 152 -10.04 -11.87 7.93
CA TYR A 152 -9.77 -10.51 8.39
C TYR A 152 -11.06 -9.69 8.47
N PHE A 153 -11.96 -9.84 7.48
CA PHE A 153 -13.29 -9.22 7.54
C PHE A 153 -14.12 -9.72 8.74
N LEU A 154 -14.12 -11.03 9.02
CA LEU A 154 -14.83 -11.58 10.16
C LEU A 154 -14.32 -11.04 11.49
N GLN A 155 -13.01 -10.90 11.65
CA GLN A 155 -12.40 -10.27 12.83
C GLN A 155 -12.84 -8.81 12.97
N ALA A 156 -12.88 -8.04 11.88
CA ALA A 156 -13.37 -6.65 11.90
C ALA A 156 -14.88 -6.58 12.21
N LYS A 157 -15.67 -7.50 11.65
CA LYS A 157 -17.11 -7.61 11.91
C LYS A 157 -17.40 -7.87 13.37
N GLU A 158 -16.66 -8.78 13.99
CA GLU A 158 -16.77 -9.10 15.41
C GLU A 158 -16.35 -7.90 16.29
N ALA A 159 -15.20 -7.30 15.97
CA ALA A 159 -14.63 -6.21 16.77
C ALA A 159 -15.49 -4.93 16.76
N TYR A 160 -16.17 -4.64 15.65
CA TYR A 160 -16.90 -3.38 15.44
C TYR A 160 -18.40 -3.54 15.24
N GLY A 161 -18.94 -4.75 15.29
CA GLY A 161 -20.37 -5.01 15.20
C GLY A 161 -20.99 -4.72 13.84
N PHE A 162 -20.24 -4.90 12.74
CA PHE A 162 -20.79 -4.69 11.40
C PHE A 162 -21.91 -5.69 11.07
N THR A 163 -23.02 -5.20 10.49
CA THR A 163 -24.19 -6.01 10.13
C THR A 163 -24.20 -6.51 8.69
N PHE A 164 -23.34 -5.94 7.84
CA PHE A 164 -23.17 -6.34 6.44
C PHE A 164 -22.18 -7.55 6.32
N ASP A 165 -22.14 -8.15 5.15
CA ASP A 165 -21.21 -9.22 4.78
C ASP A 165 -20.18 -8.73 3.76
N ASP A 166 -19.31 -9.63 3.28
CA ASP A 166 -18.24 -9.37 2.33
C ASP A 166 -18.56 -9.81 0.89
N SER A 167 -19.81 -10.15 0.61
CA SER A 167 -20.25 -10.68 -0.70
C SER A 167 -20.06 -9.69 -1.86
N ASP A 168 -20.09 -8.39 -1.58
CA ASP A 168 -19.91 -7.32 -2.57
C ASP A 168 -18.44 -6.88 -2.73
N MET A 169 -17.49 -7.54 -2.08
CA MET A 169 -16.09 -7.25 -2.26
C MET A 169 -15.66 -7.53 -3.69
N HIS A 170 -15.09 -6.52 -4.35
CA HIS A 170 -14.63 -6.63 -5.73
C HIS A 170 -13.15 -6.30 -5.85
N ILE A 171 -12.32 -7.32 -6.16
CA ILE A 171 -10.88 -7.19 -6.34
C ILE A 171 -10.46 -7.83 -7.65
N GLU A 172 -9.90 -7.04 -8.53
CA GLU A 172 -9.34 -7.47 -9.81
C GLU A 172 -7.96 -8.08 -9.59
N THR A 173 -7.80 -9.35 -9.94
CA THR A 173 -6.54 -10.10 -9.79
C THR A 173 -5.78 -10.25 -11.11
N GLY A 174 -6.36 -9.86 -12.23
CA GLY A 174 -5.76 -9.99 -13.57
C GLY A 174 -4.61 -9.00 -13.86
N TYR A 175 -4.36 -8.03 -12.97
CA TYR A 175 -3.41 -6.92 -13.19
C TYR A 175 -2.18 -6.96 -12.28
N ILE A 176 -1.90 -8.10 -11.63
CA ILE A 176 -0.73 -8.32 -10.75
C ILE A 176 0.59 -8.12 -11.51
N ARG A 177 0.60 -8.42 -12.83
CA ARG A 177 1.75 -8.30 -13.71
C ARG A 177 2.91 -9.21 -13.26
N LYS A 178 4.14 -8.67 -13.14
CA LYS A 178 5.31 -9.45 -12.73
C LYS A 178 5.37 -9.83 -11.24
N GLY A 179 4.44 -9.31 -10.42
CA GLY A 179 4.41 -9.56 -8.98
C GLY A 179 4.76 -8.35 -8.13
N TYR A 180 4.85 -8.56 -6.82
CA TYR A 180 5.11 -7.52 -5.84
C TYR A 180 6.44 -6.81 -6.10
N ASN A 181 6.41 -5.47 -6.06
CA ASN A 181 7.60 -4.61 -6.25
C ASN A 181 8.33 -4.79 -7.59
N GLU A 182 7.66 -5.39 -8.60
CA GLU A 182 8.20 -5.63 -9.95
C GLU A 182 7.44 -4.81 -11.00
N PRO A 183 7.74 -3.50 -11.17
CA PRO A 183 7.10 -2.68 -12.18
C PRO A 183 7.60 -3.06 -13.58
N ASP A 184 6.69 -3.44 -14.46
CA ASP A 184 6.98 -3.61 -15.88
C ASP A 184 7.02 -2.25 -16.63
N LYS A 185 7.24 -2.28 -17.94
CA LYS A 185 7.29 -1.07 -18.77
C LYS A 185 5.95 -0.31 -18.75
N GLN A 186 4.81 -1.02 -18.73
CA GLN A 186 3.49 -0.39 -18.70
C GLN A 186 3.26 0.37 -17.37
N VAL A 187 3.69 -0.20 -16.25
CA VAL A 187 3.60 0.49 -14.94
C VAL A 187 4.46 1.75 -14.94
N ARG A 188 5.71 1.69 -15.45
CA ARG A 188 6.56 2.89 -15.52
C ARG A 188 5.99 3.93 -16.48
N HIS A 189 5.40 3.50 -17.61
CA HIS A 189 4.71 4.40 -18.53
C HIS A 189 3.51 5.08 -17.86
N ALA A 190 2.70 4.35 -17.10
CA ALA A 190 1.58 4.90 -16.34
C ALA A 190 2.05 5.95 -15.31
N ILE A 191 3.15 5.68 -14.59
CA ILE A 191 3.76 6.65 -13.67
C ILE A 191 4.18 7.93 -14.41
N CYS A 192 4.88 7.80 -15.53
CA CYS A 192 5.29 8.95 -16.34
C CYS A 192 4.09 9.71 -16.92
N MET A 193 3.03 9.00 -17.31
CA MET A 193 1.80 9.62 -17.81
C MET A 193 1.12 10.46 -16.73
N MET A 194 0.92 9.92 -15.53
CA MET A 194 0.35 10.67 -14.41
C MET A 194 1.19 11.89 -14.06
N ALA A 195 2.52 11.73 -13.99
CA ALA A 195 3.43 12.82 -13.69
C ALA A 195 3.35 13.95 -14.73
N ARG A 196 3.27 13.63 -16.02
CA ARG A 196 3.28 14.62 -17.11
C ARG A 196 1.94 15.33 -17.31
N HIS A 197 0.83 14.67 -17.00
CA HIS A 197 -0.51 15.25 -17.21
C HIS A 197 -1.07 15.90 -15.95
N GLU A 198 -0.78 15.34 -14.78
CA GLU A 198 -1.38 15.79 -13.51
C GLU A 198 -0.35 16.35 -12.52
N GLY A 199 0.96 16.25 -12.79
CA GLY A 199 2.02 16.64 -11.85
C GLY A 199 2.11 15.75 -10.61
N LEU A 200 1.51 14.55 -10.63
CA LEU A 200 1.46 13.62 -9.51
C LEU A 200 2.43 12.46 -9.69
N LEU A 201 3.22 12.16 -8.66
CA LEU A 201 4.18 11.06 -8.66
C LEU A 201 3.58 9.81 -8.00
N LEU A 202 3.30 8.80 -8.80
CA LEU A 202 2.90 7.48 -8.32
C LEU A 202 4.12 6.63 -7.96
N ASP A 203 3.94 5.66 -7.05
CA ASP A 203 4.98 4.71 -6.70
C ASP A 203 5.01 3.48 -7.62
N PRO A 204 6.14 2.81 -7.77
CA PRO A 204 6.26 1.67 -8.69
C PRO A 204 5.65 0.35 -8.16
N CYS A 205 5.31 0.28 -6.88
CA CYS A 205 4.82 -0.94 -6.24
C CYS A 205 3.30 -1.02 -6.17
N TYR A 206 2.64 0.07 -5.75
CA TYR A 206 1.21 0.12 -5.42
C TYR A 206 0.44 1.00 -6.40
N THR A 207 0.54 2.33 -6.26
CA THR A 207 -0.31 3.29 -6.98
C THR A 207 -0.05 3.29 -8.48
N GLY A 208 1.19 3.10 -8.92
CA GLY A 208 1.52 2.97 -10.34
C GLY A 208 0.97 1.69 -10.97
N LYS A 209 0.96 0.56 -10.22
CA LYS A 209 0.33 -0.68 -10.68
C LYS A 209 -1.18 -0.56 -10.72
N MET A 210 -1.79 0.02 -9.70
CA MET A 210 -3.23 0.28 -9.67
C MET A 210 -3.64 1.11 -10.87
N PHE A 211 -2.97 2.22 -11.14
CA PHE A 211 -3.29 3.08 -12.27
C PHE A 211 -3.07 2.37 -13.62
N ALA A 212 -1.97 1.63 -13.79
CA ALA A 212 -1.75 0.82 -14.99
C ALA A 212 -2.84 -0.23 -15.20
N GLY A 213 -3.35 -0.85 -14.13
CA GLY A 213 -4.49 -1.77 -14.17
C GLY A 213 -5.77 -1.08 -14.63
N VAL A 214 -6.07 0.11 -14.10
CA VAL A 214 -7.23 0.90 -14.52
C VAL A 214 -7.14 1.28 -16.01
N LEU A 215 -5.95 1.68 -16.50
CA LEU A 215 -5.74 1.97 -17.92
C LEU A 215 -5.97 0.74 -18.80
N ASP A 216 -5.57 -0.43 -18.37
CA ASP A 216 -5.83 -1.67 -19.10
C ASP A 216 -7.33 -2.02 -19.09
N MET A 217 -8.02 -1.86 -17.95
CA MET A 217 -9.48 -2.03 -17.86
C MET A 217 -10.25 -1.09 -18.81
N ILE A 218 -9.77 0.15 -18.98
CA ILE A 218 -10.34 1.09 -19.95
C ILE A 218 -10.13 0.58 -21.38
N LYS A 219 -8.92 0.14 -21.72
CA LYS A 219 -8.60 -0.41 -23.07
C LYS A 219 -9.42 -1.67 -23.36
N GLU A 220 -9.63 -2.52 -22.35
CA GLU A 220 -10.42 -3.74 -22.42
C GLU A 220 -11.94 -3.48 -22.40
N LYS A 221 -12.36 -2.23 -22.33
CA LYS A 221 -13.77 -1.79 -22.26
C LYS A 221 -14.52 -2.34 -21.03
N LYS A 222 -13.82 -2.72 -19.97
CA LYS A 222 -14.40 -3.12 -18.68
C LYS A 222 -14.93 -1.90 -17.92
N ILE A 223 -14.33 -0.74 -18.13
CA ILE A 223 -14.80 0.55 -17.63
C ILE A 223 -15.55 1.26 -18.77
N LYS A 224 -16.81 1.61 -18.53
CA LYS A 224 -17.65 2.28 -19.52
C LYS A 224 -17.21 3.71 -19.72
N LEU A 225 -17.30 4.19 -20.97
CA LEU A 225 -17.08 5.61 -21.28
C LEU A 225 -18.07 6.49 -20.50
N GLY A 226 -17.58 7.58 -19.93
CA GLY A 226 -18.38 8.48 -19.08
C GLY A 226 -18.50 8.03 -17.63
N SER A 227 -17.91 6.89 -17.21
CA SER A 227 -17.84 6.52 -15.80
C SER A 227 -17.00 7.52 -15.01
N GLN A 228 -17.47 7.87 -13.82
CA GLN A 228 -16.68 8.64 -12.85
C GLN A 228 -15.77 7.69 -12.05
N LEU A 229 -14.48 8.00 -12.01
CA LEU A 229 -13.46 7.21 -11.33
C LEU A 229 -12.76 8.05 -10.28
N ILE A 230 -12.51 7.46 -9.12
CA ILE A 230 -11.68 8.04 -8.07
C ILE A 230 -10.46 7.12 -7.90
N LEU A 231 -9.27 7.62 -8.16
CA LEU A 231 -8.03 6.89 -8.00
C LEU A 231 -7.40 7.25 -6.65
N LEU A 232 -7.41 6.33 -5.69
CA LEU A 232 -6.89 6.61 -4.36
C LEU A 232 -5.36 6.56 -4.36
N HIS A 233 -4.74 7.71 -4.15
CA HIS A 233 -3.28 7.84 -4.05
C HIS A 233 -2.83 7.64 -2.60
N THR A 234 -2.31 6.45 -2.30
CA THR A 234 -1.90 6.03 -0.94
C THR A 234 -0.43 6.35 -0.60
N GLY A 235 0.23 7.20 -1.38
CA GLY A 235 1.63 7.55 -1.18
C GLY A 235 2.60 6.60 -1.88
N GLY A 236 3.76 6.33 -1.27
CA GLY A 236 4.75 5.38 -1.79
C GLY A 236 5.89 6.00 -2.60
N MET A 237 5.86 7.31 -2.87
CA MET A 237 6.87 8.02 -3.67
C MET A 237 8.34 7.67 -3.34
N PRO A 238 8.78 7.46 -2.10
CA PRO A 238 10.16 7.06 -1.82
C PRO A 238 10.63 5.78 -2.53
N GLY A 239 9.69 4.92 -2.95
CA GLY A 239 9.98 3.74 -3.77
C GLY A 239 10.62 4.08 -5.13
N LEU A 240 10.36 5.26 -5.71
CA LEU A 240 10.98 5.71 -6.96
C LEU A 240 12.50 5.86 -6.84
N TYR A 241 13.00 6.19 -5.66
CA TYR A 241 14.41 6.49 -5.40
C TYR A 241 15.22 5.27 -4.96
N THR A 242 14.60 4.09 -4.86
CA THR A 242 15.35 2.85 -4.61
C THR A 242 16.19 2.49 -5.83
N PRO A 243 17.41 1.95 -5.68
CA PRO A 243 18.29 1.60 -6.81
C PRO A 243 17.61 0.72 -7.84
N ALA A 244 16.85 -0.28 -7.40
CA ALA A 244 16.12 -1.21 -8.26
C ALA A 244 15.13 -0.53 -9.24
N HIS A 245 14.54 0.60 -8.84
CA HIS A 245 13.59 1.34 -9.66
C HIS A 245 14.22 2.53 -10.35
N ARG A 246 15.02 3.33 -9.62
CA ARG A 246 15.66 4.54 -10.13
C ARG A 246 16.44 4.28 -11.42
N VAL A 247 17.30 3.27 -11.45
CA VAL A 247 18.12 2.94 -12.62
C VAL A 247 17.32 2.70 -13.89
N LYS A 248 16.12 2.13 -13.77
CA LYS A 248 15.22 1.90 -14.91
C LYS A 248 14.65 3.20 -15.45
N PHE A 249 14.20 4.10 -14.55
CA PHE A 249 13.71 5.42 -14.93
C PHE A 249 14.82 6.31 -15.51
N GLU A 250 16.01 6.30 -14.93
CA GLU A 250 17.16 7.05 -15.43
C GLU A 250 17.47 6.68 -16.88
N LYS A 251 17.45 5.39 -17.23
CA LYS A 251 17.63 4.93 -18.62
C LYS A 251 16.51 5.37 -19.56
N GLU A 252 15.26 5.31 -19.10
CA GLU A 252 14.08 5.67 -19.91
C GLU A 252 13.90 7.20 -20.06
N LEU A 253 14.52 7.99 -19.19
CA LEU A 253 14.45 9.46 -19.16
C LEU A 253 15.77 10.14 -19.54
N ALA A 254 16.77 9.40 -19.96
CA ALA A 254 18.11 9.94 -20.26
C ALA A 254 18.07 11.10 -21.26
N ASP A 255 17.21 11.00 -22.28
CA ASP A 255 17.08 12.01 -23.34
C ASP A 255 16.38 13.31 -22.86
N THR A 256 15.93 13.37 -21.60
CA THR A 256 15.34 14.61 -21.04
C THR A 256 16.38 15.59 -20.53
N VAL A 257 17.67 15.20 -20.50
CA VAL A 257 18.76 16.04 -20.04
C VAL A 257 19.65 16.41 -21.22
N THR A 258 19.85 17.70 -21.44
CA THR A 258 20.81 18.23 -22.41
C THR A 258 21.89 18.98 -21.63
N VAL A 259 23.15 18.60 -21.85
CA VAL A 259 24.31 19.32 -21.32
C VAL A 259 24.78 20.32 -22.38
N ILE A 260 24.88 21.57 -22.01
CA ILE A 260 25.43 22.65 -22.85
C ILE A 260 26.80 23.02 -22.25
N GLU A 261 27.85 23.00 -23.10
CA GLU A 261 29.21 23.43 -22.72
C GLU A 261 29.35 24.97 -22.76
#